data_d567de9e722c4685f7747b9162aaf9ef
#
_entry.id   d567de9e722c4685f7747b9162aaf9ef
#
_cell.length_a   1.000
_cell.length_b   1.000
_cell.length_c   1.000
_cell.angle_alpha   90.00
_cell.angle_beta   90.00
_cell.angle_gamma   90.00
#
_symmetry.space_group_name_H-M   'P 1'
#
loop_
_entity.id
_entity.type
_entity.pdbx_description
1 polymer ?
#
loop_
_entity_poly.entity_id
_entity_poly.type
_entity_poly.pdbx_seq_one_letter_code
_entity_poly.pdbx_strand_id
1 'polypeptide(L)'
;MSKPSIPKGTRDFGPTAMARRQWLFDTLRGVFEKHGFVPIQTPSFENLSTLTGKYGEEGDQLIFKILNNGDYLAKADDGLLASKNSKALTASISKKALRYDLTVPFARFVVMQRNELTFPFKRYQIQNVWRGDRPGKGRYQEFTQCDCDIIGTESMLAELELVQIFHEGLSALGVPGFRIAINDRRILQAMSEASGVPASSFTDWTVAVDKLDKVGLEGVAKEFETRGIPGSALAMIEKLLDIRQTPGAQSALDQMAELLGEGSSATEAMRELEGLVRRATRSGVPEANLHVDPLLARGLDYYTGAIFEVVVEQAPVGSICGGGRYADLTGIFGWKGVSGVGVSFGADRIEDVLNHVDGWPALSNVGLDVMVAQMESGDVDAELAAAQACREAGLSSEVYPDAAKFKKQFKYANDRGVRWVMVLGEDERASGVVSLKDMVEGQQDQLPLPEAIAKIQAS
;
A
#
# COMPACT_ATOMS: atom_id res chain seq x y z
N MET A 1 9.39 -36.68 7.44
CA MET A 1 9.20 -35.27 7.84
C MET A 1 8.62 -34.55 6.64
N SER A 2 7.56 -33.77 6.81
CA SER A 2 6.99 -32.93 5.75
C SER A 2 8.01 -31.83 5.40
N LYS A 3 8.13 -31.47 4.10
CA LYS A 3 8.95 -30.30 3.72
C LYS A 3 8.34 -29.05 4.33
N PRO A 4 9.16 -28.11 4.85
CA PRO A 4 8.69 -26.82 5.29
C PRO A 4 7.90 -26.11 4.17
N SER A 5 6.83 -25.43 4.52
CA SER A 5 5.99 -24.66 3.58
C SER A 5 5.38 -23.46 4.29
N ILE A 6 5.05 -22.42 3.53
CA ILE A 6 4.34 -21.25 4.02
C ILE A 6 2.85 -21.34 3.62
N PRO A 7 1.96 -20.64 4.31
CA PRO A 7 0.55 -20.56 3.92
C PRO A 7 0.39 -19.99 2.52
N LYS A 8 -0.60 -20.49 1.78
CA LYS A 8 -0.89 -19.99 0.43
C LYS A 8 -1.28 -18.52 0.47
N GLY A 9 -0.72 -17.71 -0.43
CA GLY A 9 -0.99 -16.28 -0.50
C GLY A 9 -0.19 -15.42 0.47
N THR A 10 0.76 -16.01 1.20
CA THR A 10 1.78 -15.30 1.98
C THR A 10 3.16 -15.44 1.34
N ARG A 11 4.14 -14.66 1.79
CA ARG A 11 5.50 -14.64 1.22
C ARG A 11 6.56 -14.45 2.30
N ASP A 12 7.71 -15.08 2.11
CA ASP A 12 8.95 -14.71 2.78
C ASP A 12 9.69 -13.65 1.96
N PHE A 13 10.32 -12.70 2.62
CA PHE A 13 11.11 -11.67 1.98
C PHE A 13 12.57 -11.81 2.41
N GLY A 14 13.45 -12.16 1.46
CA GLY A 14 14.88 -12.19 1.69
C GLY A 14 15.50 -10.79 1.79
N PRO A 15 16.82 -10.70 2.09
CA PRO A 15 17.47 -9.41 2.37
C PRO A 15 17.28 -8.35 1.27
N THR A 16 17.50 -8.70 0.01
CA THR A 16 17.33 -7.77 -1.13
C THR A 16 15.87 -7.28 -1.26
N ALA A 17 14.92 -8.20 -1.13
CA ALA A 17 13.50 -7.82 -1.18
C ALA A 17 13.13 -6.89 -0.01
N MET A 18 13.67 -7.16 1.20
CA MET A 18 13.44 -6.30 2.36
C MET A 18 14.07 -4.91 2.21
N ALA A 19 15.27 -4.80 1.63
CA ALA A 19 15.86 -3.48 1.34
C ALA A 19 15.01 -2.66 0.37
N ARG A 20 14.50 -3.29 -0.70
CA ARG A 20 13.57 -2.68 -1.65
C ARG A 20 12.29 -2.20 -0.97
N ARG A 21 11.69 -3.05 -0.14
CA ARG A 21 10.48 -2.72 0.61
C ARG A 21 10.72 -1.57 1.60
N GLN A 22 11.86 -1.58 2.31
CA GLN A 22 12.19 -0.51 3.25
C GLN A 22 12.36 0.82 2.52
N TRP A 23 13.07 0.83 1.39
CA TRP A 23 13.20 2.02 0.55
C TRP A 23 11.82 2.55 0.09
N LEU A 24 10.91 1.67 -0.35
CA LEU A 24 9.55 2.05 -0.71
C LEU A 24 8.80 2.70 0.46
N PHE A 25 8.88 2.07 1.64
CA PHE A 25 8.20 2.58 2.84
C PHE A 25 8.78 3.91 3.29
N ASP A 26 10.10 4.08 3.27
CA ASP A 26 10.77 5.31 3.67
C ASP A 26 10.48 6.46 2.68
N THR A 27 10.41 6.16 1.40
CA THR A 27 10.01 7.13 0.36
C THR A 27 8.59 7.63 0.60
N LEU A 28 7.62 6.74 0.79
CA LEU A 28 6.23 7.13 1.07
C LEU A 28 6.10 7.86 2.41
N ARG A 29 6.80 7.38 3.46
CA ARG A 29 6.84 8.06 4.77
C ARG A 29 7.31 9.50 4.64
N GLY A 30 8.41 9.72 3.90
CA GLY A 30 8.95 11.05 3.66
C GLY A 30 7.95 11.98 2.97
N VAL A 31 7.14 11.46 2.03
CA VAL A 31 6.08 12.24 1.39
C VAL A 31 4.96 12.55 2.38
N PHE A 32 4.45 11.58 3.13
CA PHE A 32 3.40 11.81 4.12
C PHE A 32 3.81 12.84 5.18
N GLU A 33 5.03 12.74 5.70
CA GLU A 33 5.56 13.66 6.72
C GLU A 33 5.72 15.09 6.19
N LYS A 34 6.14 15.27 4.92
CA LYS A 34 6.18 16.59 4.26
C LYS A 34 4.80 17.26 4.19
N HIS A 35 3.75 16.47 4.04
CA HIS A 35 2.37 16.94 4.06
C HIS A 35 1.79 17.06 5.49
N GLY A 36 2.60 16.88 6.53
CA GLY A 36 2.21 17.05 7.92
C GLY A 36 1.36 15.90 8.49
N PHE A 37 1.41 14.72 7.87
CA PHE A 37 0.80 13.52 8.43
C PHE A 37 1.68 12.94 9.53
N VAL A 38 1.06 12.44 10.59
CA VAL A 38 1.75 11.82 11.73
C VAL A 38 1.53 10.30 11.74
N PRO A 39 2.53 9.52 12.18
CA PRO A 39 2.41 8.08 12.25
C PRO A 39 1.47 7.63 13.36
N ILE A 40 0.65 6.62 13.07
CA ILE A 40 -0.06 5.84 14.08
C ILE A 40 0.10 4.35 13.83
N GLN A 41 -0.24 3.55 14.83
CA GLN A 41 -0.29 2.10 14.72
C GLN A 41 -1.52 1.57 15.45
N THR A 42 -2.22 0.62 14.82
CA THR A 42 -3.32 -0.13 15.42
C THR A 42 -2.95 -1.61 15.56
N PRO A 43 -3.60 -2.39 16.43
CA PRO A 43 -3.32 -3.81 16.58
C PRO A 43 -3.54 -4.60 15.27
N SER A 44 -2.79 -5.68 15.07
CA SER A 44 -2.93 -6.58 13.92
C SER A 44 -4.25 -7.35 13.92
N PHE A 45 -4.87 -7.52 15.08
CA PHE A 45 -6.19 -8.11 15.22
C PHE A 45 -7.10 -7.19 16.02
N GLU A 46 -8.38 -7.22 15.66
CA GLU A 46 -9.46 -6.46 16.27
C GLU A 46 -10.49 -7.40 16.89
N ASN A 47 -11.41 -6.86 17.69
CA ASN A 47 -12.60 -7.60 18.03
C ASN A 47 -13.39 -7.92 16.76
N LEU A 48 -13.90 -9.14 16.63
CA LEU A 48 -14.65 -9.55 15.44
C LEU A 48 -15.82 -8.59 15.15
N SER A 49 -16.52 -8.11 16.20
CA SER A 49 -17.61 -7.14 16.08
C SER A 49 -17.19 -5.76 15.56
N THR A 50 -15.91 -5.41 15.67
CA THR A 50 -15.36 -4.17 15.08
C THR A 50 -15.31 -4.27 13.56
N LEU A 51 -15.04 -5.44 13.01
CA LEU A 51 -14.82 -5.65 11.59
C LEU A 51 -16.07 -6.10 10.83
N THR A 52 -16.89 -6.99 11.42
CA THR A 52 -18.05 -7.55 10.75
C THR A 52 -19.16 -6.53 10.47
N GLY A 53 -19.82 -6.66 9.31
CA GLY A 53 -20.87 -5.76 8.86
C GLY A 53 -20.37 -4.40 8.37
N LYS A 54 -19.09 -4.28 8.03
CA LYS A 54 -18.45 -3.02 7.60
C LYS A 54 -17.97 -3.05 6.15
N TYR A 55 -17.81 -4.24 5.59
CA TYR A 55 -17.22 -4.45 4.26
C TYR A 55 -18.18 -5.09 3.26
N GLY A 56 -19.49 -5.10 3.57
CA GLY A 56 -20.49 -5.84 2.81
C GLY A 56 -20.40 -7.35 3.05
N GLU A 57 -21.32 -8.12 2.47
CA GLU A 57 -21.36 -9.58 2.67
C GLU A 57 -20.12 -10.30 2.12
N GLU A 58 -19.63 -9.87 0.97
CA GLU A 58 -18.43 -10.44 0.34
C GLU A 58 -17.19 -10.18 1.20
N GLY A 59 -16.99 -8.95 1.66
CA GLY A 59 -15.85 -8.59 2.51
C GLY A 59 -15.86 -9.33 3.85
N ASP A 60 -17.01 -9.49 4.48
CA ASP A 60 -17.16 -10.22 5.74
C ASP A 60 -16.76 -11.72 5.62
N GLN A 61 -16.94 -12.32 4.45
CA GLN A 61 -16.49 -13.69 4.17
C GLN A 61 -14.96 -13.78 4.07
N LEU A 62 -14.30 -12.70 3.65
CA LEU A 62 -12.85 -12.65 3.46
C LEU A 62 -12.07 -12.32 4.74
N ILE A 63 -12.74 -12.02 5.85
CA ILE A 63 -12.09 -11.75 7.13
C ILE A 63 -11.52 -13.04 7.72
N PHE A 64 -10.21 -13.06 8.01
CA PHE A 64 -9.57 -14.15 8.75
C PHE A 64 -9.96 -14.10 10.23
N LYS A 65 -10.73 -15.08 10.66
CA LYS A 65 -11.24 -15.22 12.02
C LYS A 65 -10.25 -16.01 12.87
N ILE A 66 -10.01 -15.55 14.10
CA ILE A 66 -9.08 -16.18 15.05
C ILE A 66 -9.90 -16.98 16.07
N LEU A 67 -9.67 -18.28 16.14
CA LEU A 67 -10.32 -19.13 17.14
C LEU A 67 -9.95 -18.67 18.56
N ASN A 68 -10.89 -18.79 19.49
CA ASN A 68 -10.64 -18.51 20.91
C ASN A 68 -9.54 -19.43 21.45
N ASN A 69 -8.74 -18.95 22.37
CA ASN A 69 -7.68 -19.73 23.00
C ASN A 69 -8.27 -20.85 23.90
N GLY A 70 -7.54 -21.95 24.07
CA GLY A 70 -7.95 -23.11 24.84
C GLY A 70 -8.97 -23.97 24.09
N ASP A 71 -9.93 -24.55 24.79
CA ASP A 71 -11.04 -25.28 24.18
C ASP A 71 -12.04 -24.28 23.59
N TYR A 72 -11.88 -23.96 22.32
CA TYR A 72 -12.71 -22.98 21.61
C TYR A 72 -14.15 -23.46 21.38
N LEU A 73 -14.44 -24.77 21.60
CA LEU A 73 -15.78 -25.34 21.52
C LEU A 73 -16.50 -25.35 22.88
N ALA A 74 -15.81 -25.13 23.99
CA ALA A 74 -16.39 -25.20 25.35
C ALA A 74 -17.62 -24.32 25.58
N LYS A 75 -17.81 -23.27 24.77
CA LYS A 75 -18.96 -22.35 24.82
C LYS A 75 -19.77 -22.35 23.53
N ALA A 76 -19.53 -23.32 22.65
CA ALA A 76 -20.27 -23.46 21.41
C ALA A 76 -21.70 -23.99 21.69
N ASP A 77 -22.64 -23.51 20.88
CA ASP A 77 -24.01 -24.04 20.91
C ASP A 77 -24.06 -25.41 20.21
N ASP A 78 -24.52 -26.46 20.94
CA ASP A 78 -24.55 -27.83 20.42
C ASP A 78 -25.49 -27.96 19.21
N GLY A 79 -26.59 -27.20 19.16
CA GLY A 79 -27.53 -27.20 18.05
C GLY A 79 -26.90 -26.61 16.78
N LEU A 80 -26.14 -25.53 16.92
CA LEU A 80 -25.40 -24.91 15.82
C LEU A 80 -24.25 -25.79 15.32
N LEU A 81 -23.59 -26.52 16.23
CA LEU A 81 -22.58 -27.53 15.89
C LEU A 81 -23.22 -28.68 15.10
N ALA A 82 -24.31 -29.23 15.59
CA ALA A 82 -25.01 -30.34 14.95
C ALA A 82 -25.56 -29.97 13.58
N SER A 83 -26.08 -28.75 13.41
CA SER A 83 -26.60 -28.22 12.14
C SER A 83 -25.49 -27.73 11.19
N LYS A 84 -24.21 -27.73 11.62
CA LYS A 84 -23.04 -27.18 10.86
C LYS A 84 -23.24 -25.73 10.41
N ASN A 85 -24.00 -24.93 11.16
CA ASN A 85 -24.18 -23.51 10.88
C ASN A 85 -22.95 -22.71 11.32
N SER A 86 -21.91 -22.74 10.50
CA SER A 86 -20.63 -22.09 10.80
C SER A 86 -20.75 -20.56 10.95
N LYS A 87 -21.65 -19.91 10.21
CA LYS A 87 -21.85 -18.44 10.29
C LYS A 87 -22.38 -18.06 11.67
N ALA A 88 -23.40 -18.71 12.18
CA ALA A 88 -23.97 -18.45 13.50
C ALA A 88 -23.00 -18.89 14.63
N LEU A 89 -22.31 -20.02 14.45
CA LEU A 89 -21.35 -20.55 15.42
C LEU A 89 -20.14 -19.64 15.63
N THR A 90 -19.73 -18.90 14.60
CA THR A 90 -18.53 -18.03 14.63
C THR A 90 -18.52 -17.12 15.86
N ALA A 91 -19.62 -16.50 16.23
CA ALA A 91 -19.69 -15.56 17.36
C ALA A 91 -19.30 -16.21 18.72
N SER A 92 -19.50 -17.53 18.90
CA SER A 92 -19.13 -18.24 20.12
C SER A 92 -17.69 -18.76 20.12
N ILE A 93 -17.14 -19.13 18.96
CA ILE A 93 -15.82 -19.75 18.84
C ILE A 93 -14.70 -18.78 18.43
N SER A 94 -15.04 -17.59 17.95
CA SER A 94 -14.10 -16.57 17.48
C SER A 94 -14.55 -15.17 17.92
N LYS A 95 -13.80 -14.55 18.82
CA LYS A 95 -14.04 -13.18 19.28
C LYS A 95 -13.14 -12.16 18.62
N LYS A 96 -12.11 -12.60 17.90
CA LYS A 96 -11.08 -11.77 17.28
C LYS A 96 -10.91 -12.16 15.82
N ALA A 97 -10.46 -11.21 15.02
CA ALA A 97 -10.11 -11.44 13.63
C ALA A 97 -8.91 -10.59 13.24
N LEU A 98 -8.16 -11.00 12.22
CA LEU A 98 -7.13 -10.16 11.62
C LEU A 98 -7.80 -8.98 10.92
N ARG A 99 -7.20 -7.80 11.01
CA ARG A 99 -7.72 -6.60 10.33
C ARG A 99 -7.71 -6.78 8.83
N TYR A 100 -8.81 -6.40 8.20
CA TYR A 100 -9.04 -6.50 6.77
C TYR A 100 -8.44 -5.31 5.99
N ASP A 101 -8.46 -4.13 6.62
CA ASP A 101 -7.88 -2.86 6.17
C ASP A 101 -7.32 -2.08 7.37
N LEU A 102 -6.84 -0.87 7.11
CA LEU A 102 -6.39 0.05 8.15
C LEU A 102 -7.44 1.12 8.50
N THR A 103 -8.47 1.29 7.65
CA THR A 103 -9.45 2.37 7.77
C THR A 103 -10.47 2.14 8.89
N VAL A 104 -11.04 0.93 9.00
CA VAL A 104 -11.98 0.61 10.09
C VAL A 104 -11.30 0.61 11.47
N PRO A 105 -10.10 0.01 11.65
CA PRO A 105 -9.31 0.18 12.88
C PRO A 105 -8.96 1.63 13.20
N PHE A 106 -8.69 2.45 12.19
CA PHE A 106 -8.44 3.88 12.35
C PHE A 106 -9.70 4.61 12.85
N ALA A 107 -10.86 4.37 12.29
CA ALA A 107 -12.11 4.98 12.75
C ALA A 107 -12.39 4.64 14.23
N ARG A 108 -12.17 3.38 14.64
CA ARG A 108 -12.24 2.97 16.06
C ARG A 108 -11.24 3.75 16.91
N PHE A 109 -9.98 3.87 16.44
CA PHE A 109 -8.92 4.60 17.15
C PHE A 109 -9.32 6.06 17.36
N VAL A 110 -9.82 6.75 16.33
CA VAL A 110 -10.26 8.14 16.39
C VAL A 110 -11.36 8.33 17.43
N VAL A 111 -12.36 7.44 17.43
CA VAL A 111 -13.47 7.53 18.42
C VAL A 111 -12.96 7.35 19.86
N MET A 112 -12.02 6.40 20.07
CA MET A 112 -11.46 6.15 21.39
C MET A 112 -10.56 7.29 21.89
N GLN A 113 -9.85 7.96 21.00
CA GLN A 113 -8.88 9.01 21.31
C GLN A 113 -9.39 10.43 21.05
N ARG A 114 -10.71 10.60 20.78
CA ARG A 114 -11.30 11.84 20.30
C ARG A 114 -11.00 13.08 21.13
N ASN A 115 -10.78 12.92 22.42
CA ASN A 115 -10.51 14.02 23.35
C ASN A 115 -9.02 14.42 23.39
N GLU A 116 -8.15 13.58 22.82
CA GLU A 116 -6.69 13.78 22.78
C GLU A 116 -6.22 14.22 21.39
N LEU A 117 -7.05 14.02 20.35
CA LEU A 117 -6.73 14.38 18.99
C LEU A 117 -7.15 15.82 18.66
N THR A 118 -6.31 16.52 17.92
CA THR A 118 -6.64 17.84 17.34
C THR A 118 -7.17 17.64 15.91
N PHE A 119 -8.31 18.23 15.60
CA PHE A 119 -8.97 18.13 14.29
C PHE A 119 -8.79 19.43 13.48
N PRO A 120 -8.65 19.34 12.13
CA PRO A 120 -8.54 18.12 11.33
C PRO A 120 -7.29 17.29 11.70
N PHE A 121 -7.47 15.97 11.83
CA PHE A 121 -6.39 15.06 12.16
C PHE A 121 -5.88 14.35 10.90
N LYS A 122 -4.57 14.43 10.66
CA LYS A 122 -3.87 13.80 9.54
C LYS A 122 -3.00 12.68 10.06
N ARG A 123 -3.24 11.46 9.64
CA ARG A 123 -2.42 10.30 10.03
C ARG A 123 -1.88 9.56 8.83
N TYR A 124 -0.74 8.91 8.97
CA TYR A 124 -0.36 7.81 8.09
C TYR A 124 -0.11 6.52 8.86
N GLN A 125 -0.21 5.39 8.16
CA GLN A 125 -0.03 4.05 8.74
C GLN A 125 0.49 3.10 7.67
N ILE A 126 1.64 2.45 7.94
CA ILE A 126 2.25 1.46 7.04
C ILE A 126 2.26 0.14 7.79
N GLN A 127 1.30 -0.73 7.49
CA GLN A 127 1.13 -2.00 8.20
C GLN A 127 0.49 -3.07 7.32
N ASN A 128 0.69 -4.35 7.71
CA ASN A 128 0.08 -5.49 7.05
C ASN A 128 -1.41 -5.58 7.34
N VAL A 129 -2.14 -6.06 6.35
CA VAL A 129 -3.56 -6.41 6.41
C VAL A 129 -3.78 -7.82 5.82
N TRP A 130 -4.91 -8.43 6.13
CA TRP A 130 -5.16 -9.83 5.76
C TRP A 130 -6.53 -9.99 5.13
N ARG A 131 -6.56 -10.58 3.93
CA ARG A 131 -7.80 -10.86 3.19
C ARG A 131 -7.81 -12.29 2.69
N GLY A 132 -8.92 -13.00 2.89
CA GLY A 132 -9.12 -14.38 2.45
C GLY A 132 -9.32 -14.53 0.94
N ASP A 133 -8.84 -13.59 0.15
CA ASP A 133 -8.90 -13.63 -1.32
C ASP A 133 -8.26 -14.88 -1.91
N ARG A 134 -8.74 -15.28 -3.10
CA ARG A 134 -8.05 -16.30 -3.88
C ARG A 134 -6.71 -15.73 -4.38
N PRO A 135 -5.57 -16.30 -3.98
CA PRO A 135 -4.27 -15.80 -4.37
C PRO A 135 -4.04 -15.81 -5.89
N GLY A 136 -3.40 -14.76 -6.40
CA GLY A 136 -3.07 -14.58 -7.80
C GLY A 136 -2.01 -13.49 -7.98
N LYS A 137 -1.64 -13.16 -9.22
CA LYS A 137 -0.71 -12.07 -9.51
C LYS A 137 -1.27 -10.74 -8.99
N GLY A 138 -0.51 -10.02 -8.18
CA GLY A 138 -0.96 -8.77 -7.53
C GLY A 138 -2.05 -8.94 -6.48
N ARG A 139 -2.33 -10.19 -6.02
CA ARG A 139 -3.36 -10.49 -5.02
C ARG A 139 -2.83 -11.50 -3.99
N TYR A 140 -2.58 -10.99 -2.81
CA TYR A 140 -2.01 -11.72 -1.68
C TYR A 140 -3.02 -11.81 -0.53
N GLN A 141 -2.84 -12.79 0.36
CA GLN A 141 -3.66 -12.91 1.57
C GLN A 141 -3.09 -12.12 2.75
N GLU A 142 -1.79 -11.87 2.73
CA GLU A 142 -1.09 -10.95 3.60
C GLU A 142 -0.34 -9.94 2.73
N PHE A 143 -0.60 -8.64 2.93
CA PHE A 143 0.02 -7.57 2.17
C PHE A 143 0.07 -6.27 2.98
N THR A 144 0.91 -5.33 2.56
CA THR A 144 1.09 -4.06 3.26
C THR A 144 0.30 -2.94 2.59
N GLN A 145 -0.50 -2.25 3.38
CA GLN A 145 -1.10 -0.97 3.00
C GLN A 145 -0.28 0.18 3.58
N CYS A 146 -0.06 1.22 2.77
CA CYS A 146 0.51 2.49 3.20
C CYS A 146 -0.60 3.53 3.07
N ASP A 147 -1.33 3.75 4.15
CA ASP A 147 -2.53 4.59 4.18
C ASP A 147 -2.22 5.97 4.74
N CYS A 148 -2.83 6.99 4.16
CA CYS A 148 -2.90 8.32 4.76
C CYS A 148 -4.34 8.84 4.71
N ASP A 149 -4.81 9.43 5.83
CA ASP A 149 -6.18 9.90 6.00
C ASP A 149 -6.21 11.25 6.70
N ILE A 150 -7.20 12.04 6.32
CA ILE A 150 -7.56 13.30 6.94
C ILE A 150 -9.00 13.17 7.47
N ILE A 151 -9.20 13.38 8.76
CA ILE A 151 -10.52 13.26 9.38
C ILE A 151 -10.88 14.54 10.14
N GLY A 152 -12.17 14.89 10.16
CA GLY A 152 -12.69 16.08 10.83
C GLY A 152 -12.79 17.33 9.93
N THR A 153 -12.88 17.14 8.62
CA THR A 153 -13.13 18.22 7.65
C THR A 153 -13.95 17.72 6.46
N GLU A 154 -14.81 18.57 5.93
CA GLU A 154 -15.56 18.36 4.68
C GLU A 154 -14.92 19.08 3.48
N SER A 155 -13.84 19.83 3.72
CA SER A 155 -13.19 20.63 2.69
C SER A 155 -12.55 19.77 1.60
N MET A 156 -12.85 20.07 0.34
CA MET A 156 -12.21 19.47 -0.85
C MET A 156 -10.71 19.75 -0.95
N LEU A 157 -10.16 20.59 -0.07
CA LEU A 157 -8.69 20.73 0.04
C LEU A 157 -8.02 19.48 0.57
N ALA A 158 -8.75 18.64 1.32
CA ALA A 158 -8.26 17.36 1.78
C ALA A 158 -8.10 16.37 0.61
N GLU A 159 -9.07 16.30 -0.30
CA GLU A 159 -8.97 15.51 -1.53
C GLU A 159 -7.82 16.01 -2.42
N LEU A 160 -7.69 17.33 -2.57
CA LEU A 160 -6.59 17.93 -3.33
C LEU A 160 -5.24 17.47 -2.79
N GLU A 161 -5.04 17.53 -1.49
CA GLU A 161 -3.80 17.12 -0.85
C GLU A 161 -3.51 15.63 -1.09
N LEU A 162 -4.53 14.75 -1.02
CA LEU A 162 -4.34 13.33 -1.31
C LEU A 162 -4.00 13.05 -2.78
N VAL A 163 -4.55 13.82 -3.72
CA VAL A 163 -4.17 13.74 -5.15
C VAL A 163 -2.71 14.18 -5.36
N GLN A 164 -2.26 15.22 -4.67
CA GLN A 164 -0.85 15.64 -4.68
C GLN A 164 0.06 14.54 -4.09
N ILE A 165 -0.34 13.93 -2.97
CA ILE A 165 0.38 12.82 -2.33
C ILE A 165 0.49 11.61 -3.26
N PHE A 166 -0.56 11.26 -4.01
CA PHE A 166 -0.47 10.21 -5.02
C PHE A 166 0.59 10.54 -6.07
N HIS A 167 0.53 11.77 -6.61
CA HIS A 167 1.48 12.19 -7.62
C HIS A 167 2.92 12.23 -7.10
N GLU A 168 3.16 12.85 -5.95
CA GLU A 168 4.50 12.96 -5.36
C GLU A 168 5.06 11.59 -4.97
N GLY A 169 4.26 10.75 -4.29
CA GLY A 169 4.67 9.44 -3.83
C GLY A 169 5.06 8.51 -4.98
N LEU A 170 4.21 8.42 -6.01
CA LEU A 170 4.48 7.54 -7.15
C LEU A 170 5.60 8.07 -8.04
N SER A 171 5.74 9.39 -8.18
CA SER A 171 6.88 10.01 -8.89
C SER A 171 8.19 9.76 -8.15
N ALA A 172 8.21 9.91 -6.82
CA ALA A 172 9.39 9.65 -6.00
C ALA A 172 9.81 8.16 -6.02
N LEU A 173 8.84 7.26 -6.16
CA LEU A 173 9.08 5.82 -6.35
C LEU A 173 9.49 5.45 -7.79
N GLY A 174 9.49 6.41 -8.73
CA GLY A 174 9.81 6.15 -10.13
C GLY A 174 8.78 5.27 -10.87
N VAL A 175 7.53 5.22 -10.39
CA VAL A 175 6.46 4.47 -11.05
C VAL A 175 6.11 5.14 -12.38
N PRO A 176 6.27 4.49 -13.54
CA PRO A 176 6.05 5.13 -14.82
C PRO A 176 4.57 5.15 -15.21
N GLY A 177 4.15 6.19 -15.93
CA GLY A 177 2.87 6.21 -16.66
C GLY A 177 1.63 5.94 -15.81
N PHE A 178 1.65 6.28 -14.53
CA PHE A 178 0.47 6.12 -13.67
C PHE A 178 -0.60 7.16 -13.98
N ARG A 179 -1.85 6.76 -13.86
CA ARG A 179 -3.03 7.64 -13.95
C ARG A 179 -3.84 7.58 -12.67
N ILE A 180 -4.21 8.74 -12.16
CA ILE A 180 -5.10 8.93 -11.02
C ILE A 180 -6.51 9.08 -11.57
N ALA A 181 -7.28 8.02 -11.53
CA ALA A 181 -8.69 8.03 -11.87
C ALA A 181 -9.49 8.64 -10.73
N ILE A 182 -10.39 9.56 -11.06
CA ILE A 182 -11.17 10.33 -10.09
C ILE A 182 -12.64 10.30 -10.50
N ASN A 183 -13.53 10.07 -9.54
CA ASN A 183 -14.99 10.19 -9.68
C ASN A 183 -15.60 10.61 -8.34
N ASP A 184 -16.94 10.70 -8.31
CA ASP A 184 -17.70 10.95 -7.08
C ASP A 184 -18.94 10.05 -7.05
N ARG A 185 -19.20 9.43 -5.90
CA ARG A 185 -20.36 8.52 -5.75
C ARG A 185 -21.71 9.23 -5.96
N ARG A 186 -21.80 10.53 -5.67
CA ARG A 186 -23.03 11.32 -5.92
C ARG A 186 -23.27 11.48 -7.42
N ILE A 187 -22.19 11.59 -8.22
CA ILE A 187 -22.27 11.61 -9.69
C ILE A 187 -22.71 10.25 -10.22
N LEU A 188 -22.12 9.16 -9.72
CA LEU A 188 -22.53 7.80 -10.08
C LEU A 188 -24.01 7.56 -9.76
N GLN A 189 -24.49 8.03 -8.60
CA GLN A 189 -25.90 7.92 -8.24
C GLN A 189 -26.79 8.66 -9.22
N ALA A 190 -26.46 9.91 -9.57
CA ALA A 190 -27.22 10.69 -10.54
C ALA A 190 -27.23 10.02 -11.93
N MET A 191 -26.12 9.43 -12.38
CA MET A 191 -26.04 8.67 -13.64
C MET A 191 -26.94 7.42 -13.59
N SER A 192 -26.92 6.71 -12.47
CA SER A 192 -27.81 5.56 -12.24
C SER A 192 -29.28 5.97 -12.30
N GLU A 193 -29.67 7.03 -11.60
CA GLU A 193 -31.05 7.56 -11.60
C GLU A 193 -31.48 8.04 -13.01
N ALA A 194 -30.59 8.76 -13.73
CA ALA A 194 -30.85 9.21 -15.09
C ALA A 194 -31.00 8.04 -16.10
N SER A 195 -30.47 6.87 -15.77
CA SER A 195 -30.64 5.63 -16.55
C SER A 195 -31.94 4.87 -16.24
N GLY A 196 -32.76 5.38 -15.31
CA GLY A 196 -34.01 4.78 -14.88
C GLY A 196 -33.87 3.72 -13.80
N VAL A 197 -32.72 3.63 -13.15
CA VAL A 197 -32.47 2.70 -12.03
C VAL A 197 -33.04 3.32 -10.74
N PRO A 198 -33.89 2.60 -9.99
CA PRO A 198 -34.36 3.08 -8.69
C PRO A 198 -33.21 3.30 -7.70
N ALA A 199 -33.30 4.33 -6.87
CA ALA A 199 -32.28 4.64 -5.85
C ALA A 199 -31.96 3.44 -4.93
N SER A 200 -32.96 2.59 -4.63
CA SER A 200 -32.78 1.35 -3.86
C SER A 200 -31.88 0.31 -4.54
N SER A 201 -31.72 0.38 -5.86
CA SER A 201 -30.91 -0.55 -6.66
C SER A 201 -29.53 0.04 -7.02
N PHE A 202 -29.16 1.19 -6.50
CA PHE A 202 -27.89 1.86 -6.79
C PHE A 202 -26.68 0.97 -6.45
N THR A 203 -26.69 0.29 -5.29
CA THR A 203 -25.62 -0.62 -4.89
C THR A 203 -25.48 -1.79 -5.89
N ASP A 204 -26.60 -2.39 -6.33
CA ASP A 204 -26.58 -3.46 -7.32
C ASP A 204 -26.05 -2.98 -8.67
N TRP A 205 -26.42 -1.76 -9.08
CA TRP A 205 -25.93 -1.13 -10.29
C TRP A 205 -24.41 -0.91 -10.20
N THR A 206 -23.89 -0.34 -9.11
CA THR A 206 -22.44 -0.12 -8.92
C THR A 206 -21.65 -1.42 -8.91
N VAL A 207 -22.15 -2.48 -8.27
CA VAL A 207 -21.52 -3.81 -8.26
C VAL A 207 -21.44 -4.41 -9.67
N ALA A 208 -22.47 -4.20 -10.50
CA ALA A 208 -22.44 -4.67 -11.88
C ALA A 208 -21.46 -3.86 -12.75
N VAL A 209 -21.43 -2.53 -12.57
CA VAL A 209 -20.52 -1.61 -13.29
C VAL A 209 -19.06 -1.88 -12.92
N ASP A 210 -18.74 -2.17 -11.64
CA ASP A 210 -17.37 -2.52 -11.22
C ASP A 210 -16.79 -3.76 -11.93
N LYS A 211 -17.65 -4.62 -12.44
CA LYS A 211 -17.24 -5.79 -13.19
C LYS A 211 -16.93 -5.51 -14.67
N LEU A 212 -17.28 -4.32 -15.17
CA LEU A 212 -17.24 -3.98 -16.60
C LEU A 212 -15.89 -4.31 -17.25
N ASP A 213 -14.79 -3.91 -16.63
CA ASP A 213 -13.44 -4.15 -17.15
C ASP A 213 -13.06 -5.65 -17.25
N LYS A 214 -13.77 -6.52 -16.52
CA LYS A 214 -13.53 -7.96 -16.48
C LYS A 214 -14.44 -8.75 -17.41
N VAL A 215 -15.71 -8.32 -17.49
CA VAL A 215 -16.75 -9.10 -18.17
C VAL A 215 -17.29 -8.44 -19.44
N GLY A 216 -16.91 -7.19 -19.71
CA GLY A 216 -17.40 -6.40 -20.82
C GLY A 216 -18.89 -6.03 -20.72
N LEU A 217 -19.41 -5.30 -21.71
CA LEU A 217 -20.81 -4.86 -21.75
C LEU A 217 -21.81 -6.03 -21.71
N GLU A 218 -21.52 -7.13 -22.41
CA GLU A 218 -22.39 -8.31 -22.41
C GLU A 218 -22.49 -8.95 -21.01
N GLY A 219 -21.39 -8.95 -20.27
CA GLY A 219 -21.37 -9.44 -18.89
C GLY A 219 -22.14 -8.52 -17.95
N VAL A 220 -22.01 -7.20 -18.11
CA VAL A 220 -22.80 -6.21 -17.35
C VAL A 220 -24.30 -6.35 -17.66
N ALA A 221 -24.69 -6.55 -18.91
CA ALA A 221 -26.08 -6.80 -19.28
C ALA A 221 -26.68 -8.01 -18.56
N LYS A 222 -25.93 -9.12 -18.44
CA LYS A 222 -26.34 -10.31 -17.67
C LYS A 222 -26.43 -10.04 -16.16
N GLU A 223 -25.51 -9.26 -15.62
CA GLU A 223 -25.56 -8.83 -14.22
C GLU A 223 -26.80 -7.97 -13.95
N PHE A 224 -27.15 -7.04 -14.87
CA PHE A 224 -28.35 -6.22 -14.78
C PHE A 224 -29.61 -7.08 -14.76
N GLU A 225 -29.71 -8.02 -15.68
CA GLU A 225 -30.84 -8.98 -15.73
C GLU A 225 -30.97 -9.76 -14.43
N THR A 226 -29.85 -10.31 -13.92
CA THR A 226 -29.82 -11.09 -12.67
C THR A 226 -30.24 -10.27 -11.46
N ARG A 227 -29.92 -8.97 -11.43
CA ARG A 227 -30.22 -8.05 -10.32
C ARG A 227 -31.52 -7.27 -10.50
N GLY A 228 -32.25 -7.51 -11.57
CA GLY A 228 -33.51 -6.79 -11.86
C GLY A 228 -33.31 -5.32 -12.22
N ILE A 229 -32.14 -4.95 -12.75
CA ILE A 229 -31.84 -3.60 -13.23
C ILE A 229 -32.39 -3.46 -14.64
N PRO A 230 -33.08 -2.33 -14.96
CA PRO A 230 -33.61 -2.12 -16.30
C PRO A 230 -32.56 -2.21 -17.40
N GLY A 231 -32.84 -2.95 -18.49
CA GLY A 231 -31.90 -3.06 -19.62
C GLY A 231 -31.60 -1.72 -20.31
N SER A 232 -32.49 -0.72 -20.18
CA SER A 232 -32.25 0.65 -20.64
C SER A 232 -31.03 1.30 -19.98
N ALA A 233 -30.62 0.86 -18.79
CA ALA A 233 -29.45 1.36 -18.11
C ALA A 233 -28.14 1.03 -18.86
N LEU A 234 -28.14 0.03 -19.75
CA LEU A 234 -26.96 -0.31 -20.54
C LEU A 234 -26.55 0.81 -21.51
N ALA A 235 -27.52 1.50 -22.08
CA ALA A 235 -27.27 2.66 -22.97
C ALA A 235 -26.54 3.81 -22.23
N MET A 236 -26.77 3.95 -20.93
CA MET A 236 -25.98 4.89 -20.12
C MET A 236 -24.53 4.42 -20.00
N ILE A 237 -24.29 3.15 -19.72
CA ILE A 237 -22.93 2.60 -19.63
C ILE A 237 -22.15 2.81 -20.93
N GLU A 238 -22.79 2.63 -22.10
CA GLU A 238 -22.16 2.89 -23.40
C GLU A 238 -21.70 4.35 -23.54
N LYS A 239 -22.57 5.31 -23.18
CA LYS A 239 -22.21 6.74 -23.20
C LYS A 239 -21.07 7.06 -22.21
N LEU A 240 -21.09 6.46 -21.03
CA LEU A 240 -20.04 6.66 -20.04
C LEU A 240 -18.71 6.04 -20.48
N LEU A 241 -18.73 4.95 -21.25
CA LEU A 241 -17.53 4.39 -21.89
C LEU A 241 -16.92 5.35 -22.92
N ASP A 242 -17.75 6.01 -23.70
CA ASP A 242 -17.28 7.02 -24.67
C ASP A 242 -16.63 8.20 -23.94
N ILE A 243 -17.27 8.70 -22.88
CA ILE A 243 -16.72 9.77 -22.04
C ILE A 243 -15.40 9.35 -21.38
N ARG A 244 -15.30 8.12 -20.87
CA ARG A 244 -14.08 7.56 -20.26
C ARG A 244 -12.88 7.60 -21.18
N GLN A 245 -13.10 7.50 -22.50
CA GLN A 245 -12.06 7.54 -23.52
C GLN A 245 -11.70 8.96 -23.95
N THR A 246 -12.42 9.97 -23.49
CA THR A 246 -12.19 11.37 -23.86
C THR A 246 -10.84 11.85 -23.30
N PRO A 247 -9.95 12.39 -24.14
CA PRO A 247 -8.71 12.99 -23.68
C PRO A 247 -8.96 14.24 -22.85
N GLY A 248 -8.28 14.34 -21.70
CA GLY A 248 -8.34 15.50 -20.81
C GLY A 248 -9.50 15.44 -19.81
N ALA A 249 -9.17 15.66 -18.54
CA ALA A 249 -10.11 15.58 -17.44
C ALA A 249 -11.25 16.61 -17.56
N GLN A 250 -10.94 17.84 -18.02
CA GLN A 250 -11.97 18.88 -18.19
C GLN A 250 -12.99 18.50 -19.27
N SER A 251 -12.55 17.99 -20.39
CA SER A 251 -13.46 17.60 -21.49
C SER A 251 -14.39 16.45 -21.07
N ALA A 252 -13.90 15.51 -20.28
CA ALA A 252 -14.75 14.46 -19.71
C ALA A 252 -15.81 15.04 -18.76
N LEU A 253 -15.44 16.00 -17.91
CA LEU A 253 -16.37 16.70 -17.01
C LEU A 253 -17.45 17.46 -17.77
N ASP A 254 -17.10 18.17 -18.84
CA ASP A 254 -18.04 18.91 -19.68
C ASP A 254 -19.09 17.97 -20.29
N GLN A 255 -18.66 16.83 -20.84
CA GLN A 255 -19.58 15.82 -21.40
C GLN A 255 -20.45 15.15 -20.32
N MET A 256 -19.90 14.91 -19.12
CA MET A 256 -20.71 14.41 -18.00
C MET A 256 -21.78 15.41 -17.56
N ALA A 257 -21.44 16.70 -17.52
CA ALA A 257 -22.40 17.76 -17.19
C ALA A 257 -23.51 17.86 -18.24
N GLU A 258 -23.17 17.77 -19.53
CA GLU A 258 -24.15 17.73 -20.63
C GLU A 258 -25.08 16.51 -20.54
N LEU A 259 -24.52 15.33 -20.23
CA LEU A 259 -25.27 14.08 -20.10
C LEU A 259 -26.26 14.11 -18.93
N LEU A 260 -25.89 14.73 -17.81
CA LEU A 260 -26.72 14.84 -16.60
C LEU A 260 -27.78 15.96 -16.73
N GLY A 261 -27.49 17.00 -17.50
CA GLY A 261 -28.36 18.17 -17.68
C GLY A 261 -28.41 19.12 -16.50
N GLU A 262 -29.06 20.29 -16.71
CA GLU A 262 -29.23 21.29 -15.66
C GLU A 262 -30.18 20.79 -14.56
N GLY A 263 -29.88 21.13 -13.29
CA GLY A 263 -30.70 20.75 -12.14
C GLY A 263 -30.50 19.33 -11.64
N SER A 264 -29.51 18.61 -12.14
CA SER A 264 -29.13 17.29 -11.62
C SER A 264 -28.77 17.35 -10.13
N SER A 265 -29.09 16.28 -9.40
CA SER A 265 -28.69 16.06 -8.00
C SER A 265 -27.17 16.06 -7.83
N ALA A 266 -26.39 15.86 -8.90
CA ALA A 266 -24.93 15.86 -8.91
C ALA A 266 -24.29 17.24 -9.21
N THR A 267 -25.06 18.31 -9.43
CA THR A 267 -24.51 19.63 -9.85
C THR A 267 -23.43 20.14 -8.89
N GLU A 268 -23.59 19.96 -7.60
CA GLU A 268 -22.59 20.36 -6.60
C GLU A 268 -21.35 19.46 -6.68
N ALA A 269 -21.54 18.14 -6.73
CA ALA A 269 -20.45 17.18 -6.86
C ALA A 269 -19.63 17.40 -8.15
N MET A 270 -20.28 17.73 -9.26
CA MET A 270 -19.60 18.09 -10.52
C MET A 270 -18.74 19.34 -10.36
N ARG A 271 -19.26 20.38 -9.70
CA ARG A 271 -18.49 21.62 -9.44
C ARG A 271 -17.31 21.39 -8.52
N GLU A 272 -17.47 20.54 -7.50
CA GLU A 272 -16.40 20.15 -6.59
C GLU A 272 -15.30 19.37 -7.32
N LEU A 273 -15.70 18.40 -8.15
CA LEU A 273 -14.76 17.58 -8.94
C LEU A 273 -13.99 18.43 -9.96
N GLU A 274 -14.67 19.33 -10.69
CA GLU A 274 -14.05 20.30 -11.59
C GLU A 274 -13.05 21.20 -10.82
N GLY A 275 -13.47 21.69 -9.66
CA GLY A 275 -12.62 22.48 -8.78
C GLY A 275 -11.39 21.73 -8.30
N LEU A 276 -11.52 20.43 -7.99
CA LEU A 276 -10.41 19.54 -7.61
C LEU A 276 -9.41 19.39 -8.75
N VAL A 277 -9.86 18.98 -9.94
CA VAL A 277 -9.01 18.79 -11.13
C VAL A 277 -8.24 20.07 -11.45
N ARG A 278 -8.95 21.22 -11.53
CA ARG A 278 -8.33 22.52 -11.83
C ARG A 278 -7.27 22.91 -10.79
N ARG A 279 -7.53 22.72 -9.50
CA ARG A 279 -6.57 23.04 -8.43
C ARG A 279 -5.38 22.08 -8.45
N ALA A 280 -5.60 20.78 -8.67
CA ALA A 280 -4.54 19.78 -8.78
C ALA A 280 -3.55 20.14 -9.89
N THR A 281 -4.06 20.49 -11.09
CA THR A 281 -3.20 20.92 -12.20
C THR A 281 -2.43 22.21 -11.86
N ARG A 282 -3.09 23.19 -11.25
CA ARG A 282 -2.42 24.46 -10.85
C ARG A 282 -1.37 24.26 -9.76
N SER A 283 -1.50 23.24 -8.95
CA SER A 283 -0.54 22.91 -7.88
C SER A 283 0.56 21.93 -8.31
N GLY A 284 0.70 21.67 -9.61
CA GLY A 284 1.83 20.93 -10.17
C GLY A 284 1.57 19.45 -10.49
N VAL A 285 0.34 18.94 -10.31
CA VAL A 285 -0.01 17.60 -10.79
C VAL A 285 -0.23 17.67 -12.30
N PRO A 286 0.57 16.98 -13.12
CA PRO A 286 0.41 17.00 -14.57
C PRO A 286 -0.98 16.53 -15.00
N GLU A 287 -1.59 17.21 -15.96
CA GLU A 287 -2.91 16.83 -16.48
C GLU A 287 -2.90 15.40 -17.03
N ALA A 288 -1.79 14.97 -17.61
CA ALA A 288 -1.63 13.59 -18.11
C ALA A 288 -1.75 12.51 -17.01
N ASN A 289 -1.55 12.87 -15.75
CA ASN A 289 -1.74 11.97 -14.63
C ASN A 289 -3.17 12.00 -14.04
N LEU A 290 -4.01 12.96 -14.45
CA LEU A 290 -5.39 13.09 -13.97
C LEU A 290 -6.37 12.51 -15.00
N HIS A 291 -7.25 11.64 -14.56
CA HIS A 291 -8.25 11.00 -15.39
C HIS A 291 -9.61 11.02 -14.70
N VAL A 292 -10.59 11.71 -15.27
CA VAL A 292 -11.97 11.63 -14.79
C VAL A 292 -12.60 10.38 -15.40
N ASP A 293 -12.90 9.41 -14.56
CA ASP A 293 -13.48 8.14 -14.98
C ASP A 293 -14.93 8.02 -14.49
N PRO A 294 -15.93 8.29 -15.33
CA PRO A 294 -17.33 8.24 -14.93
C PRO A 294 -17.83 6.85 -14.55
N LEU A 295 -17.06 5.81 -14.88
CA LEU A 295 -17.35 4.42 -14.56
C LEU A 295 -16.55 3.91 -13.35
N LEU A 296 -15.71 4.74 -12.74
CA LEU A 296 -15.04 4.38 -11.50
C LEU A 296 -16.10 4.21 -10.40
N ALA A 297 -16.53 2.98 -10.22
CA ALA A 297 -17.55 2.58 -9.24
C ALA A 297 -16.94 1.84 -8.04
N ARG A 298 -15.63 1.62 -8.06
CA ARG A 298 -14.88 0.90 -7.04
C ARG A 298 -14.89 1.58 -5.69
N GLY A 299 -14.69 0.80 -4.70
CA GLY A 299 -14.51 1.24 -3.34
C GLY A 299 -15.31 0.38 -2.39
N LEU A 300 -15.01 0.52 -1.12
CA LEU A 300 -15.77 -0.11 -0.05
C LEU A 300 -17.11 0.64 0.11
N ASP A 301 -18.13 -0.03 0.56
CA ASP A 301 -19.49 0.50 0.68
C ASP A 301 -19.61 1.76 1.55
N TYR A 302 -18.55 2.08 2.30
CA TYR A 302 -18.53 3.25 3.17
C TYR A 302 -18.16 4.58 2.48
N TYR A 303 -17.70 4.59 1.21
CA TYR A 303 -17.43 5.85 0.50
C TYR A 303 -18.72 6.58 0.12
N THR A 304 -18.72 7.91 0.32
CA THR A 304 -19.91 8.76 0.17
C THR A 304 -19.74 9.96 -0.77
N GLY A 305 -18.52 10.27 -1.17
CA GLY A 305 -18.16 11.41 -2.04
C GLY A 305 -17.10 11.02 -3.06
N ALA A 306 -16.05 11.84 -3.19
CA ALA A 306 -14.96 11.59 -4.11
C ALA A 306 -14.33 10.22 -3.89
N ILE A 307 -14.02 9.53 -4.99
CA ILE A 307 -13.34 8.23 -5.04
C ILE A 307 -12.14 8.31 -5.98
N PHE A 308 -11.09 7.59 -5.62
CA PHE A 308 -9.81 7.59 -6.31
C PHE A 308 -9.34 6.17 -6.59
N GLU A 309 -8.71 6.00 -7.74
CA GLU A 309 -7.98 4.79 -8.08
C GLU A 309 -6.74 5.15 -8.89
N VAL A 310 -5.63 4.46 -8.65
CA VAL A 310 -4.44 4.63 -9.48
C VAL A 310 -4.12 3.35 -10.21
N VAL A 311 -3.96 3.48 -11.52
CA VAL A 311 -3.61 2.39 -12.43
C VAL A 311 -2.33 2.70 -13.19
N VAL A 312 -1.60 1.64 -13.59
CA VAL A 312 -0.41 1.72 -14.45
C VAL A 312 -0.65 0.82 -15.65
N GLU A 313 -0.85 1.41 -16.82
CA GLU A 313 -1.18 0.65 -18.03
C GLU A 313 -0.06 -0.29 -18.49
N GLN A 314 1.18 0.08 -18.22
CA GLN A 314 2.38 -0.65 -18.65
C GLN A 314 2.63 -1.93 -17.83
N ALA A 315 1.91 -2.15 -16.73
CA ALA A 315 2.09 -3.31 -15.88
C ALA A 315 0.79 -4.12 -15.75
N PRO A 316 0.84 -5.46 -15.86
CA PRO A 316 -0.33 -6.32 -15.79
C PRO A 316 -0.75 -6.57 -14.33
N VAL A 317 -0.86 -5.51 -13.54
CA VAL A 317 -1.40 -5.47 -12.19
C VAL A 317 -2.64 -4.59 -12.17
N GLY A 318 -3.60 -4.88 -11.33
CA GLY A 318 -4.77 -4.01 -11.19
C GLY A 318 -4.40 -2.65 -10.57
N SER A 319 -5.40 -1.97 -10.02
CA SER A 319 -5.18 -0.73 -9.26
C SER A 319 -4.09 -0.89 -8.20
N ILE A 320 -3.14 0.04 -8.20
CA ILE A 320 -2.02 0.06 -7.23
C ILE A 320 -2.28 0.93 -6.01
N CYS A 321 -3.19 1.91 -6.14
CA CYS A 321 -3.64 2.76 -5.05
C CYS A 321 -5.15 2.97 -5.18
N GLY A 322 -5.79 3.33 -4.07
CA GLY A 322 -7.21 3.67 -4.07
C GLY A 322 -7.61 4.38 -2.80
N GLY A 323 -8.77 5.00 -2.82
CA GLY A 323 -9.29 5.71 -1.67
C GLY A 323 -10.57 6.47 -1.95
N GLY A 324 -11.00 7.29 -0.99
CA GLY A 324 -12.17 8.13 -1.15
C GLY A 324 -12.63 8.77 0.14
N ARG A 325 -13.68 9.59 0.02
CA ARG A 325 -14.34 10.25 1.14
C ARG A 325 -15.36 9.33 1.79
N TYR A 326 -15.34 9.29 3.11
CA TYR A 326 -16.29 8.60 3.97
C TYR A 326 -16.89 9.59 4.98
N ALA A 327 -18.22 9.76 4.93
CA ALA A 327 -18.88 10.81 5.72
C ALA A 327 -19.11 10.44 7.18
N ASP A 328 -19.30 9.17 7.51
CA ASP A 328 -19.74 8.77 8.85
C ASP A 328 -19.15 7.41 9.30
N LEU A 329 -17.91 7.11 8.94
CA LEU A 329 -17.30 5.86 9.36
C LEU A 329 -17.15 5.76 10.89
N THR A 330 -16.95 6.89 11.57
CA THR A 330 -16.91 6.97 13.04
C THR A 330 -18.28 6.74 13.67
N GLY A 331 -19.38 7.00 12.95
CA GLY A 331 -20.74 6.74 13.40
C GLY A 331 -21.02 5.28 13.74
N ILE A 332 -20.30 4.35 13.10
CA ILE A 332 -20.30 2.92 13.41
C ILE A 332 -19.89 2.67 14.88
N PHE A 333 -19.04 3.53 15.44
CA PHE A 333 -18.54 3.47 16.80
C PHE A 333 -19.19 4.50 17.73
N GLY A 334 -20.32 5.08 17.32
CA GLY A 334 -21.14 5.98 18.13
C GLY A 334 -20.77 7.46 18.06
N TRP A 335 -19.83 7.87 17.20
CA TRP A 335 -19.52 9.29 16.96
C TRP A 335 -19.88 9.69 15.53
N LYS A 336 -21.13 10.14 15.37
CA LYS A 336 -21.72 10.50 14.08
C LYS A 336 -21.25 11.84 13.54
N GLY A 337 -21.32 12.00 12.22
CA GLY A 337 -21.13 13.28 11.54
C GLY A 337 -19.67 13.73 11.44
N VAL A 338 -18.70 12.82 11.53
CA VAL A 338 -17.30 13.13 11.36
C VAL A 338 -16.84 12.64 10.01
N SER A 339 -16.70 13.56 9.06
CA SER A 339 -16.24 13.29 7.71
C SER A 339 -14.73 13.05 7.69
N GLY A 340 -14.33 12.13 6.84
CA GLY A 340 -12.92 11.85 6.55
C GLY A 340 -12.72 11.48 5.09
N VAL A 341 -11.50 11.61 4.64
CA VAL A 341 -11.04 11.14 3.33
C VAL A 341 -9.68 10.50 3.48
N GLY A 342 -9.46 9.39 2.79
CA GLY A 342 -8.19 8.68 2.90
C GLY A 342 -7.85 7.91 1.65
N VAL A 343 -6.56 7.63 1.50
CA VAL A 343 -6.01 6.87 0.39
C VAL A 343 -5.02 5.83 0.88
N SER A 344 -4.92 4.75 0.12
CA SER A 344 -4.03 3.62 0.39
C SER A 344 -3.14 3.36 -0.81
N PHE A 345 -1.83 3.28 -0.58
CA PHE A 345 -0.87 2.74 -1.54
C PHE A 345 -0.69 1.25 -1.25
N GLY A 346 -0.99 0.43 -2.24
CA GLY A 346 -0.80 -1.02 -2.17
C GLY A 346 0.67 -1.38 -2.40
N ALA A 347 1.48 -1.43 -1.33
CA ALA A 347 2.93 -1.62 -1.43
C ALA A 347 3.31 -2.82 -2.29
N ASP A 348 2.65 -3.94 -2.10
CA ASP A 348 2.94 -5.19 -2.83
C ASP A 348 2.62 -5.11 -4.32
N ARG A 349 1.60 -4.34 -4.71
CA ARG A 349 1.28 -4.08 -6.12
C ARG A 349 2.24 -3.07 -6.76
N ILE A 350 2.67 -2.06 -6.00
CA ILE A 350 3.72 -1.13 -6.45
C ILE A 350 5.03 -1.90 -6.64
N GLU A 351 5.37 -2.81 -5.72
CA GLU A 351 6.51 -3.72 -5.86
C GLU A 351 6.40 -4.57 -7.14
N ASP A 352 5.23 -5.13 -7.44
CA ASP A 352 4.99 -5.89 -8.66
C ASP A 352 5.17 -5.03 -9.92
N VAL A 353 4.76 -3.74 -9.89
CA VAL A 353 5.02 -2.79 -11.00
C VAL A 353 6.51 -2.55 -11.15
N LEU A 354 7.21 -2.16 -10.07
CA LEU A 354 8.64 -1.86 -10.11
C LEU A 354 9.47 -3.07 -10.56
N ASN A 355 9.09 -4.27 -10.14
CA ASN A 355 9.71 -5.51 -10.65
C ASN A 355 9.44 -5.74 -12.14
N HIS A 356 8.26 -5.36 -12.63
CA HIS A 356 7.90 -5.55 -14.03
C HIS A 356 8.65 -4.62 -14.98
N VAL A 357 8.88 -3.38 -14.55
CA VAL A 357 9.54 -2.35 -15.35
C VAL A 357 11.04 -2.21 -15.05
N ASP A 358 11.60 -3.07 -14.21
CA ASP A 358 12.97 -2.97 -13.68
C ASP A 358 13.29 -1.58 -13.10
N GLY A 359 12.29 -1.01 -12.39
CA GLY A 359 12.31 0.37 -11.90
C GLY A 359 12.93 0.56 -10.52
N TRP A 360 13.61 -0.45 -9.95
CA TRP A 360 14.26 -0.30 -8.65
C TRP A 360 15.52 0.55 -8.75
N PRO A 361 15.76 1.48 -7.79
CA PRO A 361 17.03 2.17 -7.73
C PRO A 361 18.16 1.19 -7.41
N ALA A 362 19.37 1.60 -7.76
CA ALA A 362 20.56 0.90 -7.27
C ALA A 362 20.62 1.08 -5.75
N LEU A 363 20.13 0.08 -5.02
CA LEU A 363 20.27 0.07 -3.57
C LEU A 363 21.70 -0.36 -3.26
N SER A 364 22.44 0.51 -2.57
CA SER A 364 23.75 0.19 -2.04
C SER A 364 23.68 -1.09 -1.20
N ASN A 365 24.73 -1.87 -1.24
CA ASN A 365 24.87 -3.21 -0.67
C ASN A 365 24.00 -3.47 0.57
N VAL A 366 23.13 -4.49 0.46
CA VAL A 366 22.27 -4.91 1.56
C VAL A 366 23.14 -5.46 2.69
N GLY A 367 23.54 -4.58 3.59
CA GLY A 367 23.94 -4.99 4.92
C GLY A 367 25.40 -4.95 5.30
N LEU A 368 26.38 -4.75 4.41
CA LEU A 368 27.79 -4.70 4.83
C LEU A 368 28.64 -3.85 3.88
N ASP A 369 29.18 -2.75 4.38
CA ASP A 369 30.06 -1.86 3.62
C ASP A 369 31.47 -2.42 3.55
N VAL A 370 31.97 -2.98 4.67
CA VAL A 370 33.32 -3.52 4.74
C VAL A 370 33.39 -4.79 5.60
N MET A 371 34.10 -5.79 5.10
CA MET A 371 34.50 -6.97 5.86
C MET A 371 35.95 -6.86 6.27
N VAL A 372 36.26 -7.04 7.55
CA VAL A 372 37.62 -7.17 8.05
C VAL A 372 37.99 -8.67 8.04
N ALA A 373 38.99 -9.03 7.29
CA ALA A 373 39.44 -10.40 7.20
C ALA A 373 40.21 -10.80 8.45
N GLN A 374 39.90 -11.97 9.01
CA GLN A 374 40.60 -12.51 10.19
C GLN A 374 41.86 -13.24 9.78
N MET A 375 42.96 -12.95 10.47
CA MET A 375 44.23 -13.68 10.30
C MET A 375 44.15 -15.06 10.96
N GLU A 376 44.87 -16.06 10.39
CA GLU A 376 44.92 -17.41 10.99
C GLU A 376 45.64 -17.47 12.35
N SER A 377 46.41 -16.46 12.71
CA SER A 377 47.25 -16.39 13.90
C SER A 377 46.61 -15.66 15.09
N GLY A 378 45.51 -16.09 15.51
CA GLY A 378 44.98 -16.08 16.87
C GLY A 378 44.59 -14.79 17.60
N ASP A 379 45.15 -13.64 17.36
CA ASP A 379 44.80 -12.39 18.02
C ASP A 379 43.96 -11.49 17.10
N VAL A 380 42.66 -11.36 17.43
CA VAL A 380 41.68 -10.62 16.64
C VAL A 380 41.44 -9.18 17.12
N ASP A 381 42.20 -8.70 18.12
CA ASP A 381 41.94 -7.42 18.76
C ASP A 381 42.13 -6.25 17.79
N ALA A 382 43.10 -6.33 16.88
CA ALA A 382 43.31 -5.31 15.86
C ALA A 382 42.19 -5.27 14.81
N GLU A 383 41.71 -6.43 14.37
CA GLU A 383 40.58 -6.57 13.44
C GLU A 383 39.27 -6.07 14.08
N LEU A 384 39.07 -6.40 15.36
CA LEU A 384 37.89 -5.89 16.11
C LEU A 384 37.95 -4.37 16.29
N ALA A 385 39.14 -3.81 16.61
CA ALA A 385 39.32 -2.37 16.72
C ALA A 385 39.10 -1.67 15.36
N ALA A 386 39.56 -2.22 14.25
CA ALA A 386 39.33 -1.67 12.91
C ALA A 386 37.83 -1.72 12.52
N ALA A 387 37.14 -2.83 12.80
CA ALA A 387 35.72 -2.95 12.55
C ALA A 387 34.93 -1.97 13.43
N GLN A 388 35.35 -1.77 14.69
CA GLN A 388 34.71 -0.82 15.59
C GLN A 388 34.90 0.63 15.09
N ALA A 389 36.08 0.99 14.65
CA ALA A 389 36.33 2.32 14.04
C ALA A 389 35.46 2.57 12.78
N CYS A 390 35.26 1.55 11.95
CA CYS A 390 34.32 1.63 10.83
C CYS A 390 32.90 1.92 11.30
N ARG A 391 32.41 1.22 12.32
CA ARG A 391 31.06 1.43 12.90
C ARG A 391 30.90 2.83 13.51
N GLU A 392 31.90 3.32 14.22
CA GLU A 392 31.90 4.68 14.79
C GLU A 392 31.88 5.75 13.68
N ALA A 393 32.40 5.44 12.52
CA ALA A 393 32.31 6.28 11.33
C ALA A 393 30.99 6.11 10.53
N GLY A 394 30.05 5.28 11.02
CA GLY A 394 28.74 5.05 10.38
C GLY A 394 28.72 3.98 9.31
N LEU A 395 29.82 3.21 9.13
CA LEU A 395 29.88 2.11 8.17
C LEU A 395 29.41 0.79 8.83
N SER A 396 28.65 -0.02 8.09
CA SER A 396 28.36 -1.38 8.49
C SER A 396 29.60 -2.27 8.29
N SER A 397 30.07 -2.91 9.34
CA SER A 397 31.28 -3.70 9.32
C SER A 397 31.18 -4.99 10.13
N GLU A 398 31.83 -6.04 9.66
CA GLU A 398 32.02 -7.27 10.39
C GLU A 398 33.45 -7.77 10.31
N VAL A 399 33.93 -8.47 11.33
CA VAL A 399 35.12 -9.30 11.26
C VAL A 399 34.66 -10.69 10.81
N TYR A 400 35.34 -11.29 9.82
CA TYR A 400 35.01 -12.66 9.44
C TYR A 400 35.12 -13.61 10.64
N PRO A 401 34.08 -14.42 10.95
CA PRO A 401 33.98 -15.03 12.27
C PRO A 401 34.96 -16.18 12.53
N ASP A 402 35.50 -16.83 11.49
CA ASP A 402 36.37 -18.00 11.62
C ASP A 402 37.79 -17.69 11.18
N ALA A 403 38.79 -18.21 11.92
CA ALA A 403 40.14 -18.27 11.42
C ALA A 403 40.24 -19.23 10.20
N ALA A 404 40.25 -18.68 8.99
CA ALA A 404 40.18 -19.41 7.75
C ALA A 404 41.09 -18.79 6.68
N LYS A 405 41.51 -19.60 5.71
CA LYS A 405 42.30 -19.10 4.57
C LYS A 405 41.59 -17.94 3.87
N PHE A 406 42.32 -16.91 3.48
CA PHE A 406 41.78 -15.74 2.78
C PHE A 406 40.89 -16.08 1.60
N LYS A 407 41.21 -17.12 0.83
CA LYS A 407 40.38 -17.57 -0.28
C LYS A 407 38.93 -17.84 0.14
N LYS A 408 38.72 -18.43 1.33
CA LYS A 408 37.33 -18.68 1.87
C LYS A 408 36.67 -17.38 2.28
N GLN A 409 37.39 -16.48 2.93
CA GLN A 409 36.92 -15.21 3.40
C GLN A 409 36.57 -14.27 2.23
N PHE A 410 37.43 -14.14 1.23
CA PHE A 410 37.17 -13.35 0.02
C PHE A 410 35.99 -13.92 -0.79
N LYS A 411 35.87 -15.26 -0.86
CA LYS A 411 34.67 -15.86 -1.47
C LYS A 411 33.41 -15.49 -0.74
N TYR A 412 33.40 -15.51 0.59
CA TYR A 412 32.28 -15.10 1.40
C TYR A 412 31.92 -13.61 1.18
N ALA A 413 32.92 -12.73 1.18
CA ALA A 413 32.69 -11.30 0.90
C ALA A 413 32.09 -11.10 -0.50
N ASN A 414 32.57 -11.79 -1.51
CA ASN A 414 32.03 -11.74 -2.86
C ASN A 414 30.58 -12.29 -2.93
N ASP A 415 30.33 -13.45 -2.31
CA ASP A 415 29.00 -14.08 -2.30
C ASP A 415 27.97 -13.20 -1.56
N ARG A 416 28.41 -12.37 -0.60
CA ARG A 416 27.60 -11.37 0.09
C ARG A 416 27.52 -10.00 -0.62
N GLY A 417 28.25 -9.82 -1.70
CA GLY A 417 28.31 -8.55 -2.42
C GLY A 417 28.99 -7.42 -1.64
N VAL A 418 29.88 -7.77 -0.70
CA VAL A 418 30.67 -6.76 0.05
C VAL A 418 31.69 -6.15 -0.88
N ARG A 419 31.66 -4.81 -1.04
CA ARG A 419 32.59 -4.12 -1.92
C ARG A 419 34.00 -4.05 -1.33
N TRP A 420 34.11 -3.80 -0.04
CA TRP A 420 35.41 -3.56 0.57
C TRP A 420 35.80 -4.67 1.54
N VAL A 421 37.05 -5.18 1.37
CA VAL A 421 37.66 -6.10 2.31
C VAL A 421 38.91 -5.46 2.87
N MET A 422 39.02 -5.42 4.20
CA MET A 422 40.16 -4.89 4.92
C MET A 422 40.97 -6.05 5.50
N VAL A 423 42.28 -5.96 5.37
CA VAL A 423 43.22 -6.96 5.89
C VAL A 423 44.24 -6.25 6.77
N LEU A 424 44.51 -6.82 7.96
CA LEU A 424 45.48 -6.34 8.92
C LEU A 424 46.48 -7.47 9.23
N GLY A 425 47.41 -7.68 8.31
CA GLY A 425 48.53 -8.63 8.50
C GLY A 425 49.57 -8.09 9.47
N GLU A 426 50.59 -8.87 9.74
CA GLU A 426 51.72 -8.46 10.59
C GLU A 426 52.46 -7.25 10.05
N ASP A 427 52.67 -7.18 8.72
CA ASP A 427 53.33 -6.06 8.05
C ASP A 427 52.48 -4.78 8.11
N GLU A 428 51.16 -4.90 7.89
CA GLU A 428 50.23 -3.78 8.02
C GLU A 428 50.18 -3.23 9.43
N ARG A 429 50.13 -4.10 10.44
CA ARG A 429 50.14 -3.70 11.86
C ARG A 429 51.46 -3.01 12.23
N ALA A 430 52.62 -3.55 11.77
CA ALA A 430 53.92 -2.96 12.02
C ALA A 430 54.05 -1.57 11.38
N SER A 431 53.44 -1.33 10.24
CA SER A 431 53.48 -0.11 9.47
C SER A 431 52.36 0.88 9.81
N GLY A 432 51.41 0.50 10.68
CA GLY A 432 50.24 1.34 11.06
C GLY A 432 49.24 1.59 9.93
N VAL A 433 49.16 0.68 8.97
CA VAL A 433 48.26 0.75 7.79
C VAL A 433 47.32 -0.45 7.77
N VAL A 434 46.34 -0.40 6.87
CA VAL A 434 45.46 -1.51 6.50
C VAL A 434 45.55 -1.73 5.00
N SER A 435 45.51 -2.97 4.56
CA SER A 435 45.32 -3.29 3.16
C SER A 435 43.83 -3.30 2.84
N LEU A 436 43.34 -2.29 2.08
CA LEU A 436 41.96 -2.15 1.66
C LEU A 436 41.79 -2.62 0.22
N LYS A 437 40.99 -3.65 0.01
CA LYS A 437 40.75 -4.24 -1.31
C LYS A 437 39.32 -3.88 -1.79
N ASP A 438 39.21 -3.28 -2.97
CA ASP A 438 37.98 -3.15 -3.72
C ASP A 438 37.66 -4.46 -4.45
N MET A 439 36.60 -5.13 -4.08
CA MET A 439 36.18 -6.40 -4.65
C MET A 439 35.57 -6.27 -6.05
N VAL A 440 35.12 -5.06 -6.43
CA VAL A 440 34.53 -4.73 -7.73
C VAL A 440 35.65 -4.41 -8.74
N GLU A 441 36.54 -3.46 -8.38
CA GLU A 441 37.62 -2.99 -9.26
C GLU A 441 38.85 -3.91 -9.20
N GLY A 442 38.97 -4.76 -8.18
CA GLY A 442 40.09 -5.65 -7.97
C GLY A 442 41.35 -4.92 -7.47
N GLN A 443 41.31 -3.64 -7.21
CA GLN A 443 42.43 -2.83 -6.72
C GLN A 443 42.62 -3.03 -5.21
N GLN A 444 43.86 -2.86 -4.75
CA GLN A 444 44.21 -2.94 -3.33
C GLN A 444 45.18 -1.79 -2.99
N ASP A 445 44.84 -1.06 -1.94
CA ASP A 445 45.63 0.05 -1.42
C ASP A 445 46.08 -0.23 0.01
N GLN A 446 47.26 0.27 0.37
CA GLN A 446 47.72 0.34 1.75
C GLN A 446 47.54 1.75 2.28
N LEU A 447 46.68 1.92 3.28
CA LEU A 447 46.29 3.21 3.79
C LEU A 447 46.26 3.19 5.33
N PRO A 448 46.54 4.31 6.00
CA PRO A 448 46.14 4.48 7.39
C PRO A 448 44.64 4.21 7.57
N LEU A 449 44.23 3.60 8.70
CA LEU A 449 42.80 3.24 8.95
C LEU A 449 41.84 4.39 8.73
N PRO A 450 42.08 5.65 9.22
CA PRO A 450 41.19 6.76 8.95
C PRO A 450 41.02 7.11 7.46
N GLU A 451 42.08 6.96 6.65
CA GLU A 451 42.04 7.20 5.21
C GLU A 451 41.27 6.12 4.47
N ALA A 452 41.47 4.84 4.91
CA ALA A 452 40.71 3.72 4.39
C ALA A 452 39.19 3.90 4.66
N ILE A 453 38.81 4.30 5.87
CA ILE A 453 37.41 4.62 6.24
C ILE A 453 36.86 5.75 5.36
N ALA A 454 37.60 6.85 5.21
CA ALA A 454 37.18 7.97 4.35
C ALA A 454 36.98 7.55 2.89
N LYS A 455 37.84 6.67 2.38
CA LYS A 455 37.72 6.11 1.02
C LYS A 455 36.44 5.26 0.86
N ILE A 456 36.11 4.43 1.85
CA ILE A 456 34.88 3.64 1.83
C ILE A 456 33.63 4.56 1.86
N GLN A 457 33.65 5.61 2.69
CA GLN A 457 32.54 6.57 2.79
C GLN A 457 32.31 7.37 1.50
N ALA A 458 33.35 7.59 0.71
CA ALA A 458 33.29 8.35 -0.55
C ALA A 458 32.84 7.49 -1.76
N SER A 459 32.69 6.18 -1.60
CA SER A 459 32.41 5.21 -2.66
C SER A 459 30.95 4.74 -2.65
#